data_c7dfc03cb3e2ec0624c2276561dfd534
#
_entry.id   c7dfc03cb3e2ec0624c2276561dfd534
#
_cell.length_a   1.000
_cell.length_b   1.000
_cell.length_c   1.000
_cell.angle_alpha   90.00
_cell.angle_beta   90.00
_cell.angle_gamma   90.00
#
_symmetry.space_group_name_H-M   'P 1'
#
loop_
_entity.id
_entity.type
_entity.pdbx_description
1 polymer ?
#
loop_
_entity_poly.entity_id
_entity_poly.type
_entity_poly.pdbx_seq_one_letter_code
_entity_poly.pdbx_strand_id
1 'polypeptide(L)'
;MQIRRLKTVLLAAAAILLAPAAHAAGACADGKTVHFAGVTWESGSFSTEVLRQILEKGYGCKTDVVPGSTAATETALARNDLQVWSEQWTGRSEIVAKAVSAGTVKLVGDTLPGGTKEGWFVPEYVVKGDAARKIKPVAPGLASVDDLPKFKQVFADEEEPDKGRFLNCPTGWDCERVNTRLLRVLKLDQSYTNFHPGTGAALDAAIASAYQRGAPILFYYWGPAALMAKYKFVALKMPAYNEACWKTLREESATNQCASSYMVSHLKIGVSKPFYDANPALVSVFEKVSFPMDYLNQTILDMTTKKIDGAAMATQFLKTRADLWKQWVPADVAQKIAGSLKGA
;
A
#
# COMPACT_ATOMS: atom_id res chain seq x y z
N MET A 1 29.98 29.69 84.03
CA MET A 1 30.40 29.80 82.64
C MET A 1 29.61 28.80 81.82
N GLN A 2 28.45 29.25 81.24
CA GLN A 2 27.51 28.38 80.53
C GLN A 2 27.67 28.56 79.04
N ILE A 3 28.02 27.52 78.34
CA ILE A 3 28.12 27.44 76.88
C ILE A 3 26.76 27.04 76.33
N ARG A 4 26.08 27.94 75.65
CA ARG A 4 24.86 27.70 74.87
C ARG A 4 25.22 27.01 73.58
N ARG A 5 24.71 25.79 73.37
CA ARG A 5 24.77 25.09 72.08
C ARG A 5 23.64 25.61 71.17
N LEU A 6 24.02 26.25 70.06
CA LEU A 6 23.12 26.61 68.95
C LEU A 6 22.82 25.35 68.12
N LYS A 7 21.57 24.96 68.02
CA LYS A 7 21.12 23.93 67.07
C LYS A 7 20.75 24.59 65.77
N THR A 8 21.56 24.35 64.74
CA THR A 8 21.27 24.75 63.37
C THR A 8 20.31 23.74 62.74
N VAL A 9 19.11 24.16 62.40
CA VAL A 9 18.12 23.38 61.67
C VAL A 9 18.37 23.64 60.18
N LEU A 10 18.85 22.62 59.42
CA LEU A 10 18.92 22.67 57.97
C LEU A 10 17.53 22.34 57.43
N LEU A 11 16.87 23.31 56.83
CA LEU A 11 15.72 23.09 55.94
C LEU A 11 16.25 22.65 54.58
N ALA A 12 16.05 21.37 54.22
CA ALA A 12 16.23 20.86 52.87
C ALA A 12 15.01 21.25 52.04
N ALA A 13 15.15 22.26 51.18
CA ALA A 13 14.15 22.62 50.17
C ALA A 13 14.22 21.59 49.05
N ALA A 14 13.26 20.66 48.98
CA ALA A 14 13.07 19.79 47.83
C ALA A 14 12.54 20.60 46.65
N ALA A 15 13.41 20.97 45.71
CA ALA A 15 13.03 21.52 44.42
C ALA A 15 12.42 20.41 43.55
N ILE A 16 11.07 20.37 43.49
CA ILE A 16 10.36 19.55 42.52
C ILE A 16 10.61 20.16 41.16
N LEU A 17 11.50 19.54 40.38
CA LEU A 17 11.68 19.82 38.97
C LEU A 17 10.41 19.36 38.24
N LEU A 18 9.46 20.28 38.05
CA LEU A 18 8.40 20.16 37.06
C LEU A 18 9.09 20.17 35.68
N ALA A 19 9.38 18.99 35.15
CA ALA A 19 9.68 18.85 33.74
C ALA A 19 8.50 19.42 32.97
N PRO A 20 8.70 20.38 32.03
CA PRO A 20 7.61 20.84 31.20
C PRO A 20 7.12 19.63 30.42
N ALA A 21 5.86 19.24 30.64
CA ALA A 21 5.17 18.36 29.73
C ALA A 21 5.22 19.05 28.37
N ALA A 22 6.09 18.57 27.49
CA ALA A 22 6.11 19.00 26.10
C ALA A 22 4.73 18.64 25.54
N HIS A 23 3.82 19.59 25.60
CA HIS A 23 2.50 19.44 25.03
C HIS A 23 2.69 19.13 23.56
N ALA A 24 2.00 18.12 23.06
CA ALA A 24 1.78 17.86 21.63
C ALA A 24 1.00 19.05 20.96
N ALA A 25 1.21 20.24 21.46
CA ALA A 25 0.69 21.49 20.92
C ALA A 25 1.62 21.92 19.78
N GLY A 26 1.23 21.61 18.56
CA GLY A 26 1.97 22.01 17.37
C GLY A 26 1.65 21.17 16.13
N ALA A 27 1.30 19.91 16.31
CA ALA A 27 0.84 19.12 15.16
C ALA A 27 -0.47 19.73 14.65
N CYS A 28 -0.49 20.17 13.39
CA CYS A 28 -1.63 20.87 12.77
C CYS A 28 -2.03 22.18 13.44
N ALA A 29 -1.11 22.85 14.19
CA ALA A 29 -1.41 24.07 14.95
C ALA A 29 -1.74 25.28 14.06
N ASP A 30 -1.38 25.26 12.79
CA ASP A 30 -1.71 26.29 11.81
C ASP A 30 -3.16 26.21 11.31
N GLY A 31 -3.93 25.21 11.77
CA GLY A 31 -5.34 25.00 11.42
C GLY A 31 -5.58 24.60 9.97
N LYS A 32 -4.51 24.35 9.19
CA LYS A 32 -4.62 23.90 7.79
C LYS A 32 -5.09 22.47 7.73
N THR A 33 -5.80 22.15 6.65
CA THR A 33 -6.19 20.77 6.34
C THR A 33 -4.97 19.99 5.86
N VAL A 34 -4.79 18.78 6.36
CA VAL A 34 -3.80 17.82 5.86
C VAL A 34 -4.47 16.98 4.77
N HIS A 35 -4.00 17.14 3.55
CA HIS A 35 -4.53 16.45 2.38
C HIS A 35 -3.83 15.11 2.19
N PHE A 36 -4.61 14.04 2.18
CA PHE A 36 -4.15 12.68 1.92
C PHE A 36 -4.42 12.28 0.48
N ALA A 37 -3.54 11.49 -0.11
CA ALA A 37 -3.79 10.87 -1.40
C ALA A 37 -4.92 9.85 -1.30
N GLY A 38 -5.89 9.95 -2.21
CA GLY A 38 -6.99 9.00 -2.36
C GLY A 38 -6.55 7.80 -3.17
N VAL A 39 -5.98 6.80 -2.50
CA VAL A 39 -5.62 5.53 -3.13
C VAL A 39 -6.85 4.64 -3.29
N THR A 40 -6.91 3.88 -4.38
CA THR A 40 -8.15 3.19 -4.82
C THR A 40 -8.14 1.68 -4.58
N TRP A 41 -7.10 1.13 -3.95
CA TRP A 41 -7.05 -0.26 -3.51
C TRP A 41 -7.28 -0.36 -2.00
N GLU A 42 -7.78 -1.52 -1.54
CA GLU A 42 -8.34 -1.70 -0.20
C GLU A 42 -7.33 -1.44 0.91
N SER A 43 -6.10 -2.00 0.82
CA SER A 43 -5.07 -1.80 1.86
C SER A 43 -4.68 -0.32 1.99
N GLY A 44 -4.53 0.36 0.86
CA GLY A 44 -4.21 1.79 0.84
C GLY A 44 -5.36 2.65 1.38
N SER A 45 -6.60 2.34 1.02
CA SER A 45 -7.78 3.01 1.57
C SER A 45 -7.87 2.82 3.09
N PHE A 46 -7.69 1.60 3.58
CA PHE A 46 -7.65 1.29 5.00
C PHE A 46 -6.52 2.06 5.72
N SER A 47 -5.29 1.99 5.19
CA SER A 47 -4.13 2.68 5.78
C SER A 47 -4.33 4.19 5.82
N THR A 48 -4.88 4.79 4.75
CA THR A 48 -5.22 6.21 4.69
C THR A 48 -6.17 6.59 5.82
N GLU A 49 -7.25 5.85 5.98
CA GLU A 49 -8.27 6.15 6.98
C GLU A 49 -7.79 5.90 8.42
N VAL A 50 -6.93 4.89 8.65
CA VAL A 50 -6.29 4.70 9.95
C VAL A 50 -5.45 5.92 10.33
N LEU A 51 -4.59 6.40 9.42
CA LEU A 51 -3.76 7.57 9.67
C LEU A 51 -4.61 8.83 9.89
N ARG A 52 -5.61 9.07 9.05
CA ARG A 52 -6.52 10.22 9.18
C ARG A 52 -7.20 10.22 10.55
N GLN A 53 -7.81 9.10 10.94
CA GLN A 53 -8.51 9.01 12.22
C GLN A 53 -7.57 9.16 13.42
N ILE A 54 -6.32 8.70 13.33
CA ILE A 54 -5.31 8.96 14.36
C ILE A 54 -5.01 10.47 14.45
N LEU A 55 -4.82 11.14 13.33
CA LEU A 55 -4.56 12.57 13.28
C LEU A 55 -5.76 13.39 13.80
N GLU A 56 -6.96 13.07 13.37
CA GLU A 56 -8.19 13.77 13.77
C GLU A 56 -8.50 13.58 15.26
N LYS A 57 -8.56 12.31 15.70
CA LYS A 57 -8.97 11.97 17.08
C LYS A 57 -7.89 12.20 18.11
N GLY A 58 -6.63 12.01 17.73
CA GLY A 58 -5.48 12.11 18.64
C GLY A 58 -4.87 13.51 18.73
N TYR A 59 -4.77 14.18 17.59
CA TYR A 59 -4.06 15.46 17.46
C TYR A 59 -4.98 16.64 17.14
N GLY A 60 -6.26 16.40 16.81
CA GLY A 60 -7.23 17.45 16.47
C GLY A 60 -7.00 18.07 15.09
N CYS A 61 -6.27 17.37 14.21
CA CYS A 61 -6.05 17.82 12.84
C CYS A 61 -7.35 17.82 12.04
N LYS A 62 -7.44 18.70 11.05
CA LYS A 62 -8.41 18.60 9.95
C LYS A 62 -7.76 17.79 8.84
N THR A 63 -8.44 16.81 8.31
CA THR A 63 -7.92 16.00 7.19
C THR A 63 -8.96 15.81 6.11
N ASP A 64 -8.52 15.59 4.89
CA ASP A 64 -9.37 15.13 3.79
C ASP A 64 -8.62 14.14 2.88
N VAL A 65 -9.33 13.60 1.91
CA VAL A 65 -8.78 12.69 0.91
C VAL A 65 -9.00 13.28 -0.47
N VAL A 66 -7.92 13.53 -1.19
CA VAL A 66 -7.94 14.05 -2.56
C VAL A 66 -7.88 12.86 -3.54
N PRO A 67 -8.96 12.60 -4.30
CA PRO A 67 -8.99 11.50 -5.25
C PRO A 67 -8.08 11.78 -6.44
N GLY A 68 -7.52 10.73 -7.02
CA GLY A 68 -6.69 10.83 -8.22
C GLY A 68 -6.06 9.48 -8.60
N SER A 69 -5.51 9.41 -9.81
CA SER A 69 -4.65 8.30 -10.19
C SER A 69 -3.33 8.36 -9.43
N THR A 70 -2.62 7.23 -9.34
CA THR A 70 -1.29 7.15 -8.72
C THR A 70 -0.36 8.26 -9.20
N ALA A 71 -0.19 8.41 -10.50
CA ALA A 71 0.70 9.42 -11.07
C ALA A 71 0.29 10.88 -10.73
N ALA A 72 -1.02 11.16 -10.72
CA ALA A 72 -1.53 12.50 -10.40
C ALA A 72 -1.28 12.85 -8.92
N THR A 73 -1.61 11.94 -8.02
CA THR A 73 -1.47 12.16 -6.58
C THR A 73 0.00 12.14 -6.14
N GLU A 74 0.87 11.34 -6.76
CA GLU A 74 2.33 11.40 -6.54
C GLU A 74 2.94 12.74 -6.99
N THR A 75 2.46 13.28 -8.13
CA THR A 75 2.88 14.60 -8.60
C THR A 75 2.42 15.69 -7.63
N ALA A 76 1.20 15.61 -7.12
CA ALA A 76 0.66 16.53 -6.13
C ALA A 76 1.45 16.47 -4.81
N LEU A 77 1.83 15.26 -4.35
CA LEU A 77 2.69 15.08 -3.18
C LEU A 77 4.06 15.76 -3.38
N ALA A 78 4.68 15.57 -4.56
CA ALA A 78 5.97 16.17 -4.88
C ALA A 78 5.94 17.71 -4.89
N ARG A 79 4.78 18.32 -5.17
CA ARG A 79 4.53 19.78 -5.16
C ARG A 79 4.01 20.31 -3.83
N ASN A 80 3.74 19.43 -2.85
CA ASN A 80 3.09 19.76 -1.59
C ASN A 80 1.62 20.21 -1.73
N ASP A 81 0.95 19.89 -2.84
CA ASP A 81 -0.50 20.02 -2.99
C ASP A 81 -1.23 18.93 -2.18
N LEU A 82 -0.55 17.81 -1.93
CA LEU A 82 -0.86 16.76 -0.96
C LEU A 82 0.26 16.67 0.08
N GLN A 83 -0.08 16.30 1.33
CA GLN A 83 0.90 16.18 2.40
C GLN A 83 1.28 14.72 2.70
N VAL A 84 0.36 13.77 2.53
CA VAL A 84 0.55 12.37 2.94
C VAL A 84 0.05 11.40 1.88
N TRP A 85 0.89 10.41 1.58
CA TRP A 85 0.55 9.21 0.83
C TRP A 85 0.76 7.99 1.73
N SER A 86 -0.30 7.36 2.18
CA SER A 86 -0.27 6.35 3.25
C SER A 86 0.39 5.01 2.88
N GLU A 87 0.42 4.64 1.62
CA GLU A 87 0.93 3.34 1.16
C GLU A 87 1.73 3.48 -0.14
N GLN A 88 2.91 4.11 -0.04
CA GLN A 88 3.81 4.27 -1.17
C GLN A 88 4.63 2.98 -1.40
N TRP A 89 4.42 2.36 -2.53
CA TRP A 89 5.15 1.18 -2.99
C TRP A 89 6.54 1.61 -3.47
N THR A 90 7.58 1.32 -2.68
CA THR A 90 8.93 1.78 -2.99
C THR A 90 9.51 1.13 -4.24
N GLY A 91 10.35 1.89 -4.94
CA GLY A 91 11.07 1.40 -6.11
C GLY A 91 10.24 1.23 -7.38
N ARG A 92 9.01 1.73 -7.40
CA ARG A 92 8.10 1.59 -8.56
C ARG A 92 7.94 2.87 -9.36
N SER A 93 7.66 3.97 -8.70
CA SER A 93 7.36 5.23 -9.35
C SER A 93 8.63 6.04 -9.61
N GLU A 94 8.82 6.43 -10.85
CA GLU A 94 9.86 7.38 -11.24
C GLU A 94 9.57 8.79 -10.69
N ILE A 95 8.29 9.18 -10.61
CA ILE A 95 7.86 10.46 -10.05
C ILE A 95 8.34 10.58 -8.61
N VAL A 96 8.06 9.55 -7.79
CA VAL A 96 8.48 9.53 -6.39
C VAL A 96 10.00 9.42 -6.26
N ALA A 97 10.67 8.62 -7.10
CA ALA A 97 12.12 8.50 -7.08
C ALA A 97 12.80 9.86 -7.34
N LYS A 98 12.32 10.61 -8.34
CA LYS A 98 12.80 11.97 -8.63
C LYS A 98 12.51 12.94 -7.48
N ALA A 99 11.30 12.89 -6.91
CA ALA A 99 10.92 13.76 -5.79
C ALA A 99 11.74 13.49 -4.52
N VAL A 100 12.04 12.23 -4.22
CA VAL A 100 12.93 11.84 -3.10
C VAL A 100 14.36 12.33 -3.35
N SER A 101 14.88 12.13 -4.57
CA SER A 101 16.22 12.63 -4.95
C SER A 101 16.33 14.14 -4.90
N ALA A 102 15.27 14.86 -5.29
CA ALA A 102 15.18 16.32 -5.20
C ALA A 102 14.92 16.81 -3.76
N GLY A 103 14.65 15.91 -2.82
CA GLY A 103 14.38 16.24 -1.42
C GLY A 103 13.00 16.84 -1.17
N THR A 104 12.07 16.80 -2.13
CA THR A 104 10.70 17.34 -1.99
C THR A 104 9.74 16.37 -1.31
N VAL A 105 10.07 15.07 -1.30
CA VAL A 105 9.32 14.01 -0.62
C VAL A 105 10.25 13.21 0.31
N LYS A 106 9.73 12.81 1.45
CA LYS A 106 10.35 11.85 2.37
C LYS A 106 9.51 10.57 2.42
N LEU A 107 10.18 9.42 2.44
CA LEU A 107 9.57 8.12 2.64
C LEU A 107 9.90 7.65 4.06
N VAL A 108 8.88 7.45 4.88
CA VAL A 108 9.04 7.10 6.31
C VAL A 108 8.34 5.80 6.65
N GLY A 109 8.81 5.14 7.70
CA GLY A 109 8.25 3.89 8.21
C GLY A 109 8.47 2.69 7.29
N ASP A 110 7.90 1.57 7.68
CA ASP A 110 7.72 0.34 6.90
C ASP A 110 6.39 -0.28 7.33
N THR A 111 5.32 0.06 6.60
CA THR A 111 3.95 -0.29 7.01
C THR A 111 3.63 -1.77 6.80
N LEU A 112 4.46 -2.50 6.05
CA LEU A 112 4.34 -3.94 5.82
C LEU A 112 5.73 -4.60 5.90
N PRO A 113 6.18 -5.02 7.08
CA PRO A 113 7.45 -5.72 7.24
C PRO A 113 7.53 -6.97 6.34
N GLY A 114 8.64 -7.12 5.64
CA GLY A 114 8.86 -8.20 4.67
C GLY A 114 8.45 -7.87 3.24
N GLY A 115 7.79 -6.73 3.02
CA GLY A 115 7.46 -6.22 1.69
C GLY A 115 6.36 -7.00 0.97
N THR A 116 6.14 -6.62 -0.27
CA THR A 116 5.06 -7.11 -1.13
C THR A 116 5.54 -8.16 -2.11
N LYS A 117 4.61 -8.93 -2.66
CA LYS A 117 4.84 -9.86 -3.79
C LYS A 117 3.90 -9.51 -4.93
N GLU A 118 4.38 -9.63 -6.14
CA GLU A 118 3.56 -9.41 -7.33
C GLU A 118 4.06 -10.18 -8.52
N GLY A 119 3.22 -10.34 -9.52
CA GLY A 119 3.56 -11.11 -10.71
C GLY A 119 2.38 -11.30 -11.65
N TRP A 120 2.59 -12.16 -12.64
CA TRP A 120 1.55 -12.64 -13.53
C TRP A 120 1.08 -14.00 -13.07
N PHE A 121 -0.22 -14.18 -13.03
CA PHE A 121 -0.86 -15.33 -12.43
C PHE A 121 -1.89 -15.95 -13.37
N VAL A 122 -2.12 -17.23 -13.14
CA VAL A 122 -3.28 -17.97 -13.65
C VAL A 122 -3.94 -18.75 -12.51
N PRO A 123 -5.24 -19.07 -12.56
CA PRO A 123 -5.85 -19.98 -11.60
C PRO A 123 -5.17 -21.35 -11.61
N GLU A 124 -4.99 -21.95 -10.44
CA GLU A 124 -4.30 -23.24 -10.32
C GLU A 124 -4.94 -24.34 -11.19
N TYR A 125 -6.27 -24.33 -11.30
CA TYR A 125 -6.98 -25.32 -12.11
C TYR A 125 -6.67 -25.23 -13.60
N VAL A 126 -6.21 -24.10 -14.10
CA VAL A 126 -5.79 -23.96 -15.51
C VAL A 126 -4.61 -24.86 -15.82
N VAL A 127 -3.68 -25.00 -14.88
CA VAL A 127 -2.43 -25.78 -15.02
C VAL A 127 -2.59 -27.22 -14.50
N LYS A 128 -3.24 -27.40 -13.33
CA LYS A 128 -3.31 -28.67 -12.60
C LYS A 128 -4.69 -29.34 -12.68
N GLY A 129 -5.72 -28.60 -13.08
CA GLY A 129 -7.10 -29.06 -12.95
C GLY A 129 -7.63 -28.87 -11.51
N ASP A 130 -8.90 -29.19 -11.32
CA ASP A 130 -9.59 -29.24 -10.03
C ASP A 130 -10.59 -30.39 -10.03
N ALA A 131 -10.20 -31.51 -9.44
CA ALA A 131 -11.01 -32.70 -9.41
C ALA A 131 -12.33 -32.53 -8.65
N ALA A 132 -12.33 -31.73 -7.58
CA ALA A 132 -13.52 -31.47 -6.77
C ALA A 132 -14.57 -30.67 -7.56
N ARG A 133 -14.12 -29.77 -8.44
CA ARG A 133 -14.97 -28.98 -9.34
C ARG A 133 -15.14 -29.61 -10.73
N LYS A 134 -14.56 -30.80 -10.98
CA LYS A 134 -14.56 -31.51 -12.28
C LYS A 134 -13.95 -30.67 -13.42
N ILE A 135 -12.94 -29.82 -13.12
CA ILE A 135 -12.24 -29.02 -14.11
C ILE A 135 -10.97 -29.77 -14.54
N LYS A 136 -10.83 -30.02 -15.84
CA LYS A 136 -9.61 -30.57 -16.43
C LYS A 136 -8.60 -29.43 -16.67
N PRO A 137 -7.28 -29.67 -16.57
CA PRO A 137 -6.28 -28.66 -16.90
C PRO A 137 -6.34 -28.34 -18.40
N VAL A 138 -6.36 -27.05 -18.74
CA VAL A 138 -6.42 -26.56 -20.13
C VAL A 138 -5.08 -26.03 -20.61
N ALA A 139 -4.15 -25.77 -19.71
CA ALA A 139 -2.78 -25.40 -20.00
C ALA A 139 -1.78 -26.21 -19.17
N PRO A 140 -1.77 -27.56 -19.26
CA PRO A 140 -0.79 -28.36 -18.56
C PRO A 140 0.61 -28.01 -19.08
N GLY A 141 1.55 -27.77 -18.14
CA GLY A 141 2.93 -27.37 -18.48
C GLY A 141 3.16 -25.87 -18.66
N LEU A 142 2.15 -25.01 -18.54
CA LEU A 142 2.34 -23.56 -18.43
C LEU A 142 3.01 -23.26 -17.09
N ALA A 143 4.27 -22.82 -17.12
CA ALA A 143 5.08 -22.56 -15.94
C ALA A 143 5.74 -21.18 -15.94
N SER A 144 5.98 -20.58 -17.10
CA SER A 144 6.68 -19.33 -17.26
C SER A 144 5.99 -18.40 -18.26
N VAL A 145 6.36 -17.12 -18.22
CA VAL A 145 5.89 -16.15 -19.24
C VAL A 145 6.37 -16.50 -20.64
N ASP A 146 7.47 -17.25 -20.78
CA ASP A 146 8.02 -17.70 -22.07
C ASP A 146 7.14 -18.78 -22.71
N ASP A 147 6.31 -19.47 -21.93
CA ASP A 147 5.38 -20.48 -22.45
C ASP A 147 4.10 -19.87 -23.03
N LEU A 148 3.76 -18.63 -22.65
CA LEU A 148 2.49 -17.98 -22.97
C LEU A 148 2.13 -18.00 -24.45
N PRO A 149 3.06 -17.80 -25.42
CA PRO A 149 2.71 -17.84 -26.84
C PRO A 149 2.06 -19.16 -27.28
N LYS A 150 2.42 -20.30 -26.64
CA LYS A 150 1.86 -21.61 -26.92
C LYS A 150 0.43 -21.80 -26.42
N PHE A 151 0.04 -20.99 -25.40
CA PHE A 151 -1.26 -21.09 -24.72
C PHE A 151 -2.18 -19.90 -25.02
N LYS A 152 -1.88 -19.05 -25.99
CA LYS A 152 -2.68 -17.86 -26.29
C LYS A 152 -4.17 -18.18 -26.50
N GLN A 153 -4.48 -19.28 -27.15
CA GLN A 153 -5.87 -19.69 -27.40
C GLN A 153 -6.63 -20.15 -26.14
N VAL A 154 -5.91 -20.58 -25.09
CA VAL A 154 -6.53 -20.86 -23.78
C VAL A 154 -7.09 -19.60 -23.15
N PHE A 155 -6.44 -18.47 -23.39
CA PHE A 155 -6.79 -17.15 -22.85
C PHE A 155 -7.39 -16.25 -23.95
N ALA A 156 -8.03 -16.83 -24.98
CA ALA A 156 -8.48 -16.08 -26.15
C ALA A 156 -9.22 -14.79 -25.79
N ASP A 157 -8.85 -13.70 -26.46
CA ASP A 157 -9.53 -12.42 -26.32
C ASP A 157 -10.84 -12.43 -27.12
N GLU A 158 -11.89 -11.84 -26.56
CA GLU A 158 -13.23 -11.82 -27.20
C GLU A 158 -13.27 -10.90 -28.41
N GLU A 159 -12.45 -9.85 -28.43
CA GLU A 159 -12.39 -8.84 -29.50
C GLU A 159 -11.32 -9.20 -30.55
N GLU A 160 -10.20 -9.83 -30.12
CA GLU A 160 -9.12 -10.29 -30.98
C GLU A 160 -8.89 -11.80 -30.77
N PRO A 161 -9.73 -12.71 -31.33
CA PRO A 161 -9.69 -14.15 -31.02
C PRO A 161 -8.39 -14.86 -31.39
N ASP A 162 -7.58 -14.28 -32.25
CA ASP A 162 -6.25 -14.80 -32.61
C ASP A 162 -5.19 -14.51 -31.53
N LYS A 163 -5.50 -13.68 -30.54
CA LYS A 163 -4.66 -13.36 -29.40
C LYS A 163 -5.24 -13.85 -28.11
N GLY A 164 -4.38 -14.04 -27.11
CA GLY A 164 -4.81 -14.20 -25.73
C GLY A 164 -5.05 -12.82 -25.09
N ARG A 165 -5.85 -12.77 -24.02
CA ARG A 165 -6.04 -11.57 -23.20
C ARG A 165 -5.15 -11.63 -21.97
N PHE A 166 -4.36 -10.58 -21.77
CA PHE A 166 -3.68 -10.30 -20.51
C PHE A 166 -4.44 -9.21 -19.75
N LEU A 167 -5.00 -9.55 -18.59
CA LEU A 167 -5.69 -8.61 -17.72
C LEU A 167 -4.66 -7.86 -16.87
N ASN A 168 -4.40 -6.63 -17.25
CA ASN A 168 -3.43 -5.73 -16.62
C ASN A 168 -4.07 -4.94 -15.45
N CYS A 169 -3.32 -4.02 -14.87
CA CYS A 169 -3.80 -3.04 -13.90
C CYS A 169 -4.69 -1.98 -14.56
N PRO A 170 -5.49 -1.26 -13.75
CA PRO A 170 -6.16 -0.05 -14.19
C PRO A 170 -5.19 1.00 -14.75
N THR A 171 -5.61 1.71 -15.78
CA THR A 171 -4.85 2.82 -16.36
C THR A 171 -4.49 3.86 -15.31
N GLY A 172 -3.24 4.32 -15.34
CA GLY A 172 -2.71 5.32 -14.43
C GLY A 172 -2.08 4.75 -13.14
N TRP A 173 -2.12 3.43 -12.94
CA TRP A 173 -1.31 2.77 -11.93
C TRP A 173 0.11 2.49 -12.44
N ASP A 174 1.09 2.40 -11.53
CA ASP A 174 2.47 2.09 -11.91
C ASP A 174 2.62 0.71 -12.55
N CYS A 175 1.92 -0.28 -12.02
CA CYS A 175 1.93 -1.64 -12.55
C CYS A 175 1.41 -1.71 -14.00
N GLU A 176 0.44 -0.88 -14.36
CA GLU A 176 -0.07 -0.81 -15.73
C GLU A 176 1.05 -0.48 -16.72
N ARG A 177 1.83 0.55 -16.43
CA ARG A 177 2.94 1.00 -17.29
C ARG A 177 4.06 -0.04 -17.37
N VAL A 178 4.43 -0.64 -16.23
CA VAL A 178 5.46 -1.69 -16.16
C VAL A 178 5.02 -2.91 -16.96
N ASN A 179 3.78 -3.39 -16.76
CA ASN A 179 3.25 -4.55 -17.48
C ASN A 179 3.16 -4.32 -18.99
N THR A 180 2.72 -3.15 -19.41
CA THR A 180 2.69 -2.77 -20.84
C THR A 180 4.07 -2.87 -21.47
N ARG A 181 5.11 -2.42 -20.76
CA ARG A 181 6.49 -2.52 -21.24
C ARG A 181 7.02 -3.95 -21.19
N LEU A 182 6.67 -4.71 -20.13
CA LEU A 182 7.01 -6.14 -20.03
C LEU A 182 6.42 -6.95 -21.19
N LEU A 183 5.14 -6.74 -21.54
CA LEU A 183 4.54 -7.39 -22.70
C LEU A 183 5.36 -7.15 -23.96
N ARG A 184 5.83 -5.90 -24.18
CA ARG A 184 6.62 -5.51 -25.34
C ARG A 184 8.01 -6.15 -25.34
N VAL A 185 8.77 -6.04 -24.24
CA VAL A 185 10.14 -6.57 -24.17
C VAL A 185 10.18 -8.09 -24.19
N LEU A 186 9.12 -8.75 -23.73
CA LEU A 186 8.92 -10.20 -23.83
C LEU A 186 8.32 -10.62 -25.19
N LYS A 187 8.04 -9.66 -26.09
CA LYS A 187 7.39 -9.88 -27.40
C LYS A 187 6.02 -10.57 -27.30
N LEU A 188 5.35 -10.40 -26.19
CA LEU A 188 4.03 -10.96 -25.93
C LEU A 188 2.90 -10.06 -26.48
N ASP A 189 3.13 -8.81 -26.74
CA ASP A 189 2.21 -7.86 -27.39
C ASP A 189 1.76 -8.30 -28.78
N GLN A 190 2.53 -9.17 -29.43
CA GLN A 190 2.14 -9.81 -30.70
C GLN A 190 1.12 -10.93 -30.52
N SER A 191 1.10 -11.56 -29.35
CA SER A 191 0.29 -12.76 -29.04
C SER A 191 -0.82 -12.51 -28.03
N TYR A 192 -0.77 -11.39 -27.32
CA TYR A 192 -1.71 -11.04 -26.25
C TYR A 192 -2.18 -9.60 -26.38
N THR A 193 -3.48 -9.39 -26.19
CA THR A 193 -4.03 -8.05 -25.97
C THR A 193 -3.72 -7.60 -24.54
N ASN A 194 -3.49 -6.30 -24.38
CA ASN A 194 -3.23 -5.68 -23.10
C ASN A 194 -4.51 -5.03 -22.59
N PHE A 195 -5.32 -5.77 -21.84
CA PHE A 195 -6.62 -5.30 -21.38
C PHE A 195 -6.52 -4.57 -20.04
N HIS A 196 -7.06 -3.37 -19.97
CA HIS A 196 -7.05 -2.53 -18.77
C HIS A 196 -8.46 -2.45 -18.16
N PRO A 197 -8.69 -2.99 -16.95
CA PRO A 197 -9.94 -2.75 -16.24
C PRO A 197 -10.04 -1.29 -15.82
N GLY A 198 -11.26 -0.76 -15.74
CA GLY A 198 -11.47 0.65 -15.39
C GLY A 198 -11.09 1.01 -13.94
N THR A 199 -11.13 0.03 -13.02
CA THR A 199 -10.85 0.22 -11.59
C THR A 199 -10.22 -1.04 -10.98
N GLY A 200 -9.62 -0.93 -9.79
CA GLY A 200 -9.16 -2.09 -8.99
C GLY A 200 -10.31 -3.05 -8.67
N ALA A 201 -11.48 -2.53 -8.31
CA ALA A 201 -12.65 -3.36 -8.06
C ALA A 201 -13.13 -4.12 -9.31
N ALA A 202 -12.99 -3.52 -10.51
CA ALA A 202 -13.28 -4.22 -11.78
C ALA A 202 -12.25 -5.31 -12.07
N LEU A 203 -10.96 -5.08 -11.75
CA LEU A 203 -9.91 -6.10 -11.82
C LEU A 203 -10.26 -7.30 -10.93
N ASP A 204 -10.57 -7.04 -9.67
CA ASP A 204 -10.92 -8.08 -8.69
C ASP A 204 -12.18 -8.84 -9.11
N ALA A 205 -13.20 -8.14 -9.57
CA ALA A 205 -14.44 -8.76 -10.04
C ALA A 205 -14.21 -9.67 -11.26
N ALA A 206 -13.36 -9.26 -12.21
CA ALA A 206 -13.03 -10.07 -13.39
C ALA A 206 -12.31 -11.35 -12.99
N ILE A 207 -11.30 -11.27 -12.11
CA ILE A 207 -10.54 -12.42 -11.61
C ILE A 207 -11.47 -13.38 -10.83
N ALA A 208 -12.24 -12.83 -9.87
CA ALA A 208 -13.15 -13.60 -9.04
C ALA A 208 -14.23 -14.31 -9.87
N SER A 209 -14.81 -13.63 -10.85
CA SER A 209 -15.83 -14.16 -11.75
C SER A 209 -15.26 -15.28 -12.62
N ALA A 210 -14.09 -15.10 -13.22
CA ALA A 210 -13.42 -16.15 -13.99
C ALA A 210 -13.13 -17.38 -13.11
N TYR A 211 -12.58 -17.16 -11.91
CA TYR A 211 -12.29 -18.24 -10.97
C TYR A 211 -13.54 -19.03 -10.58
N GLN A 212 -14.64 -18.35 -10.26
CA GLN A 212 -15.92 -19.00 -9.89
C GLN A 212 -16.49 -19.85 -11.01
N ARG A 213 -16.43 -19.37 -12.26
CA ARG A 213 -16.90 -20.12 -13.43
C ARG A 213 -15.94 -21.24 -13.88
N GLY A 214 -14.73 -21.33 -13.31
CA GLY A 214 -13.69 -22.23 -13.80
C GLY A 214 -13.11 -21.84 -15.16
N ALA A 215 -13.27 -20.57 -15.55
CA ALA A 215 -12.78 -20.06 -16.81
C ALA A 215 -11.29 -19.71 -16.73
N PRO A 216 -10.48 -19.96 -17.77
CA PRO A 216 -9.09 -19.56 -17.79
C PRO A 216 -8.98 -18.03 -17.84
N ILE A 217 -8.00 -17.49 -17.10
CA ILE A 217 -7.66 -16.08 -17.09
C ILE A 217 -6.17 -15.92 -16.81
N LEU A 218 -5.49 -15.04 -17.57
CA LEU A 218 -4.12 -14.59 -17.33
C LEU A 218 -4.18 -13.15 -16.84
N PHE A 219 -3.58 -12.87 -15.68
CA PHE A 219 -3.71 -11.56 -15.06
C PHE A 219 -2.47 -11.17 -14.24
N TYR A 220 -2.26 -9.87 -14.09
CA TYR A 220 -1.35 -9.34 -13.09
C TYR A 220 -2.08 -9.20 -11.75
N TYR A 221 -1.38 -9.53 -10.67
CA TYR A 221 -1.89 -9.28 -9.32
C TYR A 221 -0.75 -9.14 -8.30
N TRP A 222 -1.11 -8.83 -7.05
CA TRP A 222 -0.15 -8.58 -5.97
C TRP A 222 -0.63 -9.17 -4.64
N GLY A 223 0.29 -9.22 -3.66
CA GLY A 223 0.00 -9.51 -2.25
C GLY A 223 0.67 -8.48 -1.33
N PRO A 224 -0.02 -8.05 -0.28
CA PRO A 224 -1.26 -8.59 0.26
C PRO A 224 -2.50 -8.19 -0.52
N ALA A 225 -3.45 -9.12 -0.70
CA ALA A 225 -4.74 -8.86 -1.34
C ALA A 225 -5.75 -9.97 -1.02
N ALA A 226 -7.03 -9.64 -1.00
CA ALA A 226 -8.11 -10.56 -0.65
C ALA A 226 -8.16 -11.81 -1.55
N LEU A 227 -7.99 -11.63 -2.86
CA LEU A 227 -8.09 -12.74 -3.81
C LEU A 227 -6.95 -13.73 -3.67
N MET A 228 -5.73 -13.27 -3.29
CA MET A 228 -4.59 -14.14 -3.01
C MET A 228 -4.80 -15.02 -1.77
N ALA A 229 -5.54 -14.51 -0.78
CA ALA A 229 -5.92 -15.30 0.38
C ALA A 229 -7.09 -16.27 0.07
N LYS A 230 -8.01 -15.86 -0.81
CA LYS A 230 -9.26 -16.59 -1.09
C LYS A 230 -9.12 -17.70 -2.12
N TYR A 231 -8.28 -17.51 -3.13
CA TYR A 231 -8.20 -18.38 -4.30
C TYR A 231 -6.77 -18.93 -4.49
N LYS A 232 -6.68 -20.07 -5.16
CA LYS A 232 -5.40 -20.69 -5.49
C LYS A 232 -4.95 -20.26 -6.88
N PHE A 233 -3.84 -19.55 -6.93
CA PHE A 233 -3.22 -19.09 -8.16
C PHE A 233 -1.82 -19.69 -8.32
N VAL A 234 -1.39 -19.84 -9.55
CA VAL A 234 -0.01 -20.18 -9.92
C VAL A 234 0.64 -18.90 -10.46
N ALA A 235 1.73 -18.48 -9.83
CA ALA A 235 2.58 -17.43 -10.35
C ALA A 235 3.40 -17.99 -11.52
N LEU A 236 3.37 -17.35 -12.67
CA LEU A 236 4.24 -17.68 -13.79
C LEU A 236 5.67 -17.21 -13.48
N LYS A 237 6.64 -18.06 -13.79
CA LYS A 237 8.04 -17.70 -13.65
C LYS A 237 8.36 -16.55 -14.60
N MET A 238 8.81 -15.44 -14.01
CA MET A 238 9.30 -14.27 -14.71
C MET A 238 10.80 -14.39 -14.97
N PRO A 239 11.39 -13.58 -15.87
CA PRO A 239 12.84 -13.40 -15.94
C PRO A 239 13.43 -13.09 -14.56
N ALA A 240 14.71 -13.41 -14.34
CA ALA A 240 15.37 -13.06 -13.09
C ALA A 240 15.32 -11.54 -12.86
N TYR A 241 15.20 -11.11 -11.59
CA TYR A 241 15.28 -9.68 -11.27
C TYR A 241 16.62 -9.10 -11.70
N ASN A 242 16.56 -8.00 -12.40
CA ASN A 242 17.71 -7.21 -12.81
C ASN A 242 17.41 -5.72 -12.57
N GLU A 243 18.17 -5.10 -11.69
CA GLU A 243 17.92 -3.72 -11.28
C GLU A 243 18.03 -2.71 -12.44
N ALA A 244 18.99 -2.90 -13.34
CA ALA A 244 19.17 -2.01 -14.49
C ALA A 244 17.96 -2.10 -15.45
N CYS A 245 17.50 -3.32 -15.76
CA CYS A 245 16.28 -3.54 -16.55
C CYS A 245 15.04 -3.00 -15.84
N TRP A 246 14.92 -3.26 -14.52
CA TRP A 246 13.81 -2.73 -13.74
C TRP A 246 13.71 -1.21 -13.81
N LYS A 247 14.83 -0.49 -13.75
CA LYS A 247 14.88 0.97 -13.92
C LYS A 247 14.32 1.38 -15.28
N THR A 248 14.74 0.72 -16.38
CA THR A 248 14.26 1.05 -17.72
C THR A 248 12.78 0.74 -17.93
N LEU A 249 12.25 -0.29 -17.26
CA LEU A 249 10.82 -0.60 -17.30
C LEU A 249 9.95 0.47 -16.60
N ARG A 250 10.49 1.24 -15.68
CA ARG A 250 9.78 2.34 -14.99
C ARG A 250 9.89 3.67 -15.74
N GLU A 251 10.94 3.84 -16.51
CA GLU A 251 11.25 5.07 -17.22
C GLU A 251 10.57 5.09 -18.59
N GLU A 252 9.70 6.07 -18.83
CA GLU A 252 8.92 6.17 -20.07
C GLU A 252 9.81 6.45 -21.29
N SER A 253 10.83 7.27 -21.11
CA SER A 253 11.76 7.69 -22.15
C SER A 253 12.85 6.67 -22.46
N ALA A 254 12.96 5.57 -21.70
CA ALA A 254 14.00 4.57 -21.92
C ALA A 254 13.78 3.82 -23.24
N THR A 255 14.78 3.85 -24.11
CA THR A 255 14.77 3.16 -25.41
C THR A 255 15.39 1.76 -25.36
N ASN A 256 16.14 1.46 -24.30
CA ASN A 256 16.87 0.21 -24.07
C ASN A 256 16.19 -0.69 -23.03
N GLN A 257 14.88 -0.72 -23.01
CA GLN A 257 14.10 -1.54 -22.08
C GLN A 257 14.45 -3.01 -22.21
N CYS A 258 14.59 -3.70 -21.08
CA CYS A 258 14.88 -5.12 -21.00
C CYS A 258 14.02 -5.81 -19.94
N ALA A 259 13.90 -7.13 -20.03
CA ALA A 259 13.03 -7.90 -19.16
C ALA A 259 13.63 -8.07 -17.76
N SER A 260 12.78 -7.92 -16.74
CA SER A 260 13.07 -8.20 -15.33
C SER A 260 11.81 -8.67 -14.64
N SER A 261 11.93 -9.48 -13.61
CA SER A 261 10.84 -9.66 -12.65
C SER A 261 10.65 -8.40 -11.82
N TYR A 262 9.57 -8.39 -11.06
CA TYR A 262 9.26 -7.33 -10.10
C TYR A 262 10.26 -7.36 -8.93
N MET A 263 10.58 -6.18 -8.42
CA MET A 263 11.27 -6.07 -7.14
C MET A 263 10.30 -6.33 -5.98
N VAL A 264 10.82 -6.75 -4.84
CA VAL A 264 10.07 -6.72 -3.59
C VAL A 264 9.94 -5.26 -3.15
N SER A 265 8.73 -4.72 -3.18
CA SER A 265 8.47 -3.35 -2.73
C SER A 265 8.21 -3.34 -1.23
N HIS A 266 8.85 -2.41 -0.51
CA HIS A 266 8.47 -2.06 0.84
C HIS A 266 7.37 -1.00 0.79
N LEU A 267 6.39 -1.10 1.69
CA LEU A 267 5.32 -0.11 1.80
C LEU A 267 5.76 0.97 2.79
N LYS A 268 5.85 2.21 2.32
CA LYS A 268 6.24 3.35 3.15
C LYS A 268 5.18 4.45 3.08
N ILE A 269 5.20 5.34 4.05
CA ILE A 269 4.37 6.55 4.00
C ILE A 269 5.18 7.64 3.30
N GLY A 270 4.67 8.13 2.18
CA GLY A 270 5.21 9.30 1.49
C GLY A 270 4.72 10.58 2.14
N VAL A 271 5.63 11.49 2.43
CA VAL A 271 5.32 12.77 3.08
C VAL A 271 5.99 13.90 2.31
N SER A 272 5.25 14.97 2.03
CA SER A 272 5.84 16.17 1.44
C SER A 272 6.85 16.81 2.39
N LYS A 273 7.95 17.31 1.86
CA LYS A 273 9.05 17.87 2.68
C LYS A 273 8.60 19.02 3.60
N PRO A 274 7.78 20.00 3.16
CA PRO A 274 7.30 21.05 4.05
C PRO A 274 6.47 20.52 5.23
N PHE A 275 5.61 19.51 4.98
CA PHE A 275 4.84 18.89 6.05
C PHE A 275 5.73 18.08 7.01
N TYR A 276 6.70 17.34 6.46
CA TYR A 276 7.68 16.57 7.23
C TYR A 276 8.42 17.47 8.23
N ASP A 277 8.93 18.63 7.77
CA ASP A 277 9.69 19.55 8.61
C ASP A 277 8.83 20.25 9.67
N ALA A 278 7.59 20.58 9.32
CA ALA A 278 6.68 21.29 10.20
C ALA A 278 6.02 20.40 11.28
N ASN A 279 5.96 19.09 11.08
CA ASN A 279 5.17 18.18 11.92
C ASN A 279 5.95 16.97 12.44
N PRO A 280 7.07 17.15 13.16
CA PRO A 280 7.92 16.03 13.62
C PRO A 280 7.17 15.02 14.52
N ALA A 281 6.19 15.48 15.29
CA ALA A 281 5.37 14.60 16.14
C ALA A 281 4.51 13.65 15.31
N LEU A 282 3.92 14.11 14.19
CA LEU A 282 3.14 13.26 13.29
C LEU A 282 4.04 12.32 12.48
N VAL A 283 5.19 12.80 12.04
CA VAL A 283 6.21 11.98 11.37
C VAL A 283 6.64 10.82 12.26
N SER A 284 6.87 11.08 13.55
CA SER A 284 7.22 10.02 14.52
C SER A 284 6.11 8.96 14.68
N VAL A 285 4.84 9.32 14.46
CA VAL A 285 3.75 8.32 14.38
C VAL A 285 3.88 7.51 13.10
N PHE A 286 4.05 8.16 11.96
CA PHE A 286 4.16 7.50 10.65
C PHE A 286 5.32 6.52 10.59
N GLU A 287 6.45 6.83 11.22
CA GLU A 287 7.62 5.95 11.31
C GLU A 287 7.36 4.64 12.06
N LYS A 288 6.35 4.62 12.95
CA LYS A 288 6.01 3.45 13.78
C LYS A 288 4.85 2.62 13.23
N VAL A 289 4.10 3.15 12.25
CA VAL A 289 2.95 2.44 11.68
C VAL A 289 3.41 1.16 10.99
N SER A 290 2.83 0.05 11.42
CA SER A 290 3.15 -1.27 10.89
C SER A 290 1.96 -2.22 11.07
N PHE A 291 1.63 -2.96 10.02
CA PHE A 291 0.55 -3.94 10.03
C PHE A 291 1.13 -5.34 9.82
N PRO A 292 0.82 -6.32 10.67
CA PRO A 292 1.12 -7.71 10.39
C PRO A 292 0.46 -8.18 9.09
N MET A 293 1.20 -8.91 8.25
CA MET A 293 0.72 -9.40 6.95
C MET A 293 -0.63 -10.12 7.05
N ASP A 294 -0.75 -11.05 8.02
CA ASP A 294 -1.98 -11.84 8.18
C ASP A 294 -3.16 -10.98 8.59
N TYR A 295 -2.92 -9.98 9.45
CA TYR A 295 -3.95 -9.02 9.82
C TYR A 295 -4.42 -8.19 8.62
N LEU A 296 -3.48 -7.69 7.81
CA LEU A 296 -3.82 -6.89 6.63
C LEU A 296 -4.57 -7.71 5.59
N ASN A 297 -4.14 -8.95 5.32
CA ASN A 297 -4.86 -9.87 4.44
C ASN A 297 -6.30 -10.12 4.89
N GLN A 298 -6.51 -10.38 6.20
CA GLN A 298 -7.84 -10.58 6.74
C GLN A 298 -8.68 -9.30 6.67
N THR A 299 -8.08 -8.14 6.94
CA THR A 299 -8.73 -6.83 6.83
C THR A 299 -9.23 -6.57 5.41
N ILE A 300 -8.39 -6.79 4.41
CA ILE A 300 -8.75 -6.62 2.99
C ILE A 300 -9.86 -7.61 2.60
N LEU A 301 -9.77 -8.86 3.06
CA LEU A 301 -10.80 -9.88 2.80
C LEU A 301 -12.15 -9.45 3.42
N ASP A 302 -12.13 -8.95 4.64
CA ASP A 302 -13.34 -8.47 5.32
C ASP A 302 -13.96 -7.24 4.61
N MET A 303 -13.14 -6.28 4.19
CA MET A 303 -13.60 -5.12 3.43
C MET A 303 -14.31 -5.57 2.14
N THR A 304 -13.70 -6.46 1.39
CA THR A 304 -14.24 -6.95 0.12
C THR A 304 -15.51 -7.79 0.29
N THR A 305 -15.50 -8.73 1.26
CA THR A 305 -16.61 -9.70 1.41
C THR A 305 -17.81 -9.11 2.14
N LYS A 306 -17.57 -8.24 3.13
CA LYS A 306 -18.61 -7.58 3.94
C LYS A 306 -19.00 -6.22 3.39
N LYS A 307 -18.34 -5.74 2.32
CA LYS A 307 -18.53 -4.41 1.70
C LYS A 307 -18.37 -3.27 2.71
N ILE A 308 -17.33 -3.37 3.54
CA ILE A 308 -16.96 -2.35 4.52
C ILE A 308 -15.95 -1.41 3.85
N ASP A 309 -16.20 -0.10 3.90
CA ASP A 309 -15.26 0.89 3.40
C ASP A 309 -14.05 1.09 4.33
N GLY A 310 -13.04 1.79 3.83
CA GLY A 310 -11.81 2.04 4.58
C GLY A 310 -12.04 2.78 5.90
N ALA A 311 -12.97 3.74 5.93
CA ALA A 311 -13.25 4.55 7.12
C ALA A 311 -13.89 3.72 8.24
N ALA A 312 -14.90 2.92 7.89
CA ALA A 312 -15.54 2.01 8.84
C ALA A 312 -14.56 0.93 9.34
N MET A 313 -13.73 0.37 8.43
CA MET A 313 -12.71 -0.62 8.79
C MET A 313 -11.61 -0.01 9.68
N ALA A 314 -11.16 1.21 9.42
CA ALA A 314 -10.22 1.93 10.27
C ALA A 314 -10.80 2.19 11.68
N THR A 315 -12.06 2.56 11.76
CA THR A 315 -12.77 2.70 13.05
C THR A 315 -12.81 1.38 13.81
N GLN A 316 -13.12 0.28 13.13
CA GLN A 316 -13.10 -1.06 13.72
C GLN A 316 -11.69 -1.43 14.21
N PHE A 317 -10.65 -1.17 13.40
CA PHE A 317 -9.26 -1.38 13.79
C PHE A 317 -8.91 -0.64 15.07
N LEU A 318 -9.20 0.65 15.15
CA LEU A 318 -8.90 1.46 16.33
C LEU A 318 -9.67 1.00 17.56
N LYS A 319 -10.89 0.45 17.41
CA LYS A 319 -11.67 -0.14 18.51
C LYS A 319 -11.10 -1.48 18.98
N THR A 320 -10.64 -2.34 18.08
CA THR A 320 -10.35 -3.74 18.38
C THR A 320 -8.87 -4.10 18.48
N ARG A 321 -7.97 -3.30 17.86
CA ARG A 321 -6.54 -3.57 17.79
C ARG A 321 -5.69 -2.51 18.50
N ALA A 322 -6.12 -2.16 19.72
CA ALA A 322 -5.38 -1.26 20.60
C ALA A 322 -3.95 -1.75 20.93
N ASP A 323 -3.74 -3.06 20.85
CA ASP A 323 -2.44 -3.72 20.95
C ASP A 323 -1.43 -3.29 19.88
N LEU A 324 -1.92 -2.95 18.68
CA LEU A 324 -1.08 -2.49 17.57
C LEU A 324 -0.89 -0.97 17.61
N TRP A 325 -1.95 -0.19 17.51
CA TRP A 325 -1.82 1.24 17.24
C TRP A 325 -1.40 2.09 18.45
N LYS A 326 -1.65 1.64 19.70
CA LYS A 326 -1.24 2.42 20.88
C LYS A 326 0.27 2.62 21.00
N GLN A 327 1.07 1.72 20.45
CA GLN A 327 2.52 1.86 20.44
C GLN A 327 3.03 2.86 19.41
N TRP A 328 2.18 3.29 18.48
CA TRP A 328 2.56 4.27 17.45
C TRP A 328 2.48 5.71 17.96
N VAL A 329 1.68 5.97 18.98
CA VAL A 329 1.38 7.29 19.49
C VAL A 329 1.78 7.44 20.97
N PRO A 330 2.02 8.69 21.46
CA PRO A 330 2.18 8.94 22.89
C PRO A 330 0.95 8.52 23.72
N ALA A 331 1.15 8.20 25.01
CA ALA A 331 0.10 7.68 25.87
C ALA A 331 -1.10 8.62 26.03
N ASP A 332 -0.88 9.92 26.11
CA ASP A 332 -1.94 10.94 26.20
C ASP A 332 -2.76 11.01 24.90
N VAL A 333 -2.10 10.88 23.74
CA VAL A 333 -2.75 10.81 22.43
C VAL A 333 -3.57 9.52 22.31
N ALA A 334 -3.02 8.40 22.78
CA ALA A 334 -3.76 7.13 22.81
C ALA A 334 -5.03 7.22 23.66
N GLN A 335 -5.00 7.94 24.79
CA GLN A 335 -6.18 8.17 25.63
C GLN A 335 -7.25 9.02 24.92
N LYS A 336 -6.84 10.09 24.18
CA LYS A 336 -7.76 10.92 23.39
C LYS A 336 -8.47 10.10 22.33
N ILE A 337 -7.70 9.30 21.54
CA ILE A 337 -8.26 8.42 20.52
C ILE A 337 -9.25 7.44 21.15
N ALA A 338 -8.86 6.73 22.22
CA ALA A 338 -9.72 5.76 22.89
C ALA A 338 -10.99 6.40 23.48
N GLY A 339 -10.90 7.63 23.99
CA GLY A 339 -12.03 8.41 24.48
C GLY A 339 -13.04 8.74 23.38
N SER A 340 -12.55 9.21 22.22
CA SER A 340 -13.40 9.56 21.08
C SER A 340 -14.13 8.38 20.46
N LEU A 341 -13.59 7.15 20.61
CA LEU A 341 -14.20 5.93 20.07
C LEU A 341 -15.34 5.36 20.94
N LYS A 342 -15.50 5.82 22.19
CA LYS A 342 -16.58 5.40 23.10
C LYS A 342 -17.89 6.13 22.82
N GLY A 343 -17.85 7.27 22.16
CA GLY A 343 -19.02 8.09 21.85
C GLY A 343 -19.50 7.97 20.37
N ALA A 344 -18.85 7.08 19.58
CA ALA A 344 -19.16 6.87 18.16
C ALA A 344 -19.84 5.52 17.88
#